data_f5d98f5adc1802573219b6c5dcfc7f8a
#
_entry.id   f5d98f5adc1802573219b6c5dcfc7f8a
#
_cell.length_a   1.000
_cell.length_b   1.000
_cell.length_c   1.000
_cell.angle_alpha   90.00
_cell.angle_beta   90.00
_cell.angle_gamma   90.00
#
_symmetry.space_group_name_H-M   'P 1'
#
loop_
_entity.id
_entity.type
_entity.pdbx_description
1 polymer ?
#
loop_
_entity_poly.entity_id
_entity_poly.type
_entity_poly.pdbx_seq_one_letter_code
_entity_poly.pdbx_strand_id
1 'polypeptide(L)'
;YETAIVPDLEDAVKKLVDTPLNYMGNSASAGRATQVAAKSLLGRVYLTMAGYPVQDASKKALAEELFSEVIDYSFANNKYWASTADEWIKIWISDNDNKYHIFEIQYIAAKNYGNPMVFNSVPAVNDSYTKIQMSGNRIWCENQLDGIFKQTDETGAFIDKRCAGTINTSEFVDEDGTPYTGGDFFLKFFEHKMKRKLLGYEDIDDQIADRTYFPINYPLIRLEDVMLMYAEIVGPTGKGKEMVNKIRTRAGLDALDDDITIENFADSVDIERRRELASEGIRWHDLVRQNRYVGVLQDMFKRNGSDANGVITKPETYELYKLVTKDSYIYPIPDSQMKVKEGLYEQNKGYN
;
A
#
# COMPACT_ATOMS: atom_id res chain seq x y z
N TYR A 1 12.16 20.21 -0.56
CA TYR A 1 12.75 19.17 0.30
C TYR A 1 13.85 19.76 1.20
N GLU A 2 14.92 20.32 0.63
CA GLU A 2 16.16 20.71 1.33
C GLU A 2 16.00 21.79 2.39
N THR A 3 15.04 22.69 2.25
CA THR A 3 14.89 23.86 3.14
C THR A 3 13.94 23.62 4.32
N ALA A 4 13.12 22.56 4.29
CA ALA A 4 12.15 22.29 5.34
C ALA A 4 12.09 20.80 5.68
N ILE A 5 11.68 19.92 4.73
CA ILE A 5 11.38 18.52 5.04
C ILE A 5 12.61 17.76 5.55
N VAL A 6 13.75 17.89 4.87
CA VAL A 6 14.98 17.17 5.25
C VAL A 6 15.51 17.67 6.60
N PRO A 7 15.70 18.97 6.85
CA PRO A 7 16.16 19.45 8.14
C PRO A 7 15.25 19.05 9.31
N ASP A 8 13.93 19.13 9.12
CA ASP A 8 12.97 18.76 10.16
C ASP A 8 13.05 17.25 10.51
N LEU A 9 13.22 16.40 9.50
CA LEU A 9 13.36 14.96 9.72
C LEU A 9 14.72 14.58 10.30
N GLU A 10 15.81 15.23 9.91
CA GLU A 10 17.13 15.04 10.52
C GLU A 10 17.14 15.47 11.99
N ASP A 11 16.45 16.57 12.32
CA ASP A 11 16.27 17.01 13.70
C ASP A 11 15.41 16.03 14.50
N ALA A 12 14.33 15.50 13.89
CA ALA A 12 13.51 14.46 14.51
C ALA A 12 14.31 13.18 14.78
N VAL A 13 15.13 12.71 13.85
CA VAL A 13 16.04 11.56 14.07
C VAL A 13 16.94 11.79 15.27
N LYS A 14 17.51 13.00 15.41
CA LYS A 14 18.39 13.34 16.55
C LYS A 14 17.63 13.40 17.89
N LYS A 15 16.47 14.07 17.89
CA LYS A 15 15.68 14.31 19.11
C LYS A 15 14.98 13.07 19.64
N LEU A 16 14.61 12.15 18.76
CA LEU A 16 13.93 10.90 19.13
C LEU A 16 14.89 9.80 19.52
N VAL A 17 16.22 10.03 19.55
CA VAL A 17 17.24 9.05 19.98
C VAL A 17 16.95 8.50 21.37
N ASP A 18 16.61 9.36 22.33
CA ASP A 18 16.36 9.01 23.72
C ASP A 18 14.93 8.46 23.96
N THR A 19 14.08 8.51 22.95
CA THR A 19 12.76 7.92 23.06
C THR A 19 12.92 6.40 23.00
N PRO A 20 12.50 5.67 24.03
CA PRO A 20 12.60 4.21 23.99
C PRO A 20 11.93 3.70 22.73
N LEU A 21 12.67 3.02 21.86
CA LEU A 21 12.13 2.37 20.68
C LEU A 21 11.10 1.28 21.04
N ASN A 22 10.79 1.14 22.32
CA ASN A 22 9.90 0.21 22.98
C ASN A 22 8.51 0.82 23.23
N TYR A 23 7.95 1.41 22.22
CA TYR A 23 6.57 1.87 22.28
C TYR A 23 5.57 0.78 22.54
N MET A 24 5.90 -0.40 22.10
CA MET A 24 5.02 -1.55 22.10
C MET A 24 4.88 -2.09 23.51
N GLY A 25 3.73 -1.87 24.10
CA GLY A 25 3.39 -2.24 25.47
C GLY A 25 3.21 -1.07 26.44
N ASN A 26 3.44 0.18 26.02
CA ASN A 26 3.08 1.33 26.80
C ASN A 26 1.91 2.10 26.12
N SER A 27 0.70 1.86 26.58
CA SER A 27 -0.53 2.46 26.06
C SER A 27 -0.50 3.99 26.03
N ALA A 28 0.25 4.63 26.93
CA ALA A 28 0.39 6.09 26.97
C ALA A 28 1.22 6.67 25.82
N SER A 29 1.94 5.83 25.08
CA SER A 29 2.83 6.24 23.99
C SER A 29 2.46 5.65 22.64
N ALA A 30 1.45 4.80 22.58
CA ALA A 30 0.96 4.20 21.34
C ALA A 30 0.58 5.30 20.32
N GLY A 31 0.88 5.07 19.04
CA GLY A 31 0.59 5.99 17.94
C GLY A 31 1.50 7.21 17.81
N ARG A 32 2.48 7.39 18.70
CA ARG A 32 3.44 8.50 18.58
C ARG A 32 4.58 8.17 17.63
N ALA A 33 5.19 9.20 17.04
CA ALA A 33 6.38 9.06 16.20
C ALA A 33 7.58 8.54 17.00
N THR A 34 8.38 7.67 16.38
CA THR A 34 9.61 7.09 16.94
C THR A 34 10.81 7.47 16.08
N GLN A 35 12.02 7.25 16.59
CA GLN A 35 13.23 7.43 15.78
C GLN A 35 13.22 6.53 14.55
N VAL A 36 12.75 5.28 14.69
CA VAL A 36 12.63 4.33 13.55
C VAL A 36 11.67 4.87 12.50
N ALA A 37 10.56 5.46 12.92
CA ALA A 37 9.62 6.12 12.00
C ALA A 37 10.26 7.32 11.29
N ALA A 38 10.98 8.18 12.03
CA ALA A 38 11.70 9.32 11.46
C ALA A 38 12.78 8.90 10.46
N LYS A 39 13.60 7.88 10.77
CA LYS A 39 14.59 7.30 9.84
C LYS A 39 13.95 6.72 8.60
N SER A 40 12.87 5.96 8.75
CA SER A 40 12.15 5.36 7.62
C SER A 40 11.56 6.42 6.69
N LEU A 41 10.98 7.48 7.26
CA LEU A 41 10.41 8.59 6.48
C LEU A 41 11.51 9.41 5.79
N LEU A 42 12.60 9.72 6.48
CA LEU A 42 13.75 10.43 5.90
C LEU A 42 14.37 9.63 4.74
N GLY A 43 14.56 8.32 4.91
CA GLY A 43 15.03 7.44 3.85
C GLY A 43 14.09 7.45 2.63
N ARG A 44 12.76 7.42 2.84
CA ARG A 44 11.77 7.55 1.75
C ARG A 44 11.85 8.90 1.06
N VAL A 45 12.07 9.98 1.81
CA VAL A 45 12.27 11.32 1.25
C VAL A 45 13.54 11.36 0.38
N TYR A 46 14.65 10.84 0.87
CA TYR A 46 15.88 10.76 0.09
C TYR A 46 15.73 9.91 -1.18
N LEU A 47 15.07 8.76 -1.10
CA LEU A 47 14.79 7.94 -2.28
C LEU A 47 13.90 8.67 -3.29
N THR A 48 12.92 9.44 -2.81
CA THR A 48 12.06 10.29 -3.67
C THR A 48 12.87 11.39 -4.34
N MET A 49 13.78 12.05 -3.62
CA MET A 49 14.67 13.07 -4.18
C MET A 49 15.65 12.50 -5.20
N ALA A 50 16.09 11.25 -5.01
CA ALA A 50 16.95 10.56 -5.98
C ALA A 50 16.20 10.20 -7.28
N GLY A 51 14.86 10.14 -7.24
CA GLY A 51 13.98 9.84 -8.36
C GLY A 51 13.45 11.08 -9.08
N TYR A 52 12.60 10.84 -10.08
CA TYR A 52 11.93 11.91 -10.83
C TYR A 52 10.94 12.68 -9.93
N PRO A 53 10.79 14.01 -10.07
CA PRO A 53 11.48 14.88 -11.03
C PRO A 53 12.80 15.49 -10.52
N VAL A 54 13.17 15.30 -9.24
CA VAL A 54 14.35 15.93 -8.63
C VAL A 54 15.67 15.37 -9.15
N GLN A 55 15.77 14.02 -9.21
CA GLN A 55 16.90 13.27 -9.79
C GLN A 55 18.27 13.54 -9.13
N ASP A 56 18.28 13.82 -7.81
CA ASP A 56 19.51 13.93 -7.04
C ASP A 56 20.05 12.56 -6.63
N ALA A 57 20.90 11.98 -7.48
CA ALA A 57 21.47 10.66 -7.27
C ALA A 57 22.28 10.50 -5.97
N SER A 58 22.80 11.61 -5.41
CA SER A 58 23.57 11.58 -4.15
C SER A 58 22.73 11.12 -2.95
N LYS A 59 21.41 11.24 -3.03
CA LYS A 59 20.48 10.86 -1.96
C LYS A 59 20.30 9.35 -1.84
N LYS A 60 20.66 8.54 -2.86
CA LYS A 60 20.52 7.07 -2.78
C LYS A 60 21.32 6.45 -1.63
N ALA A 61 22.59 6.85 -1.47
CA ALA A 61 23.42 6.30 -0.41
C ALA A 61 22.90 6.66 0.98
N LEU A 62 22.36 7.87 1.15
CA LEU A 62 21.74 8.29 2.42
C LEU A 62 20.46 7.50 2.73
N ALA A 63 19.65 7.22 1.71
CA ALA A 63 18.46 6.39 1.86
C ALA A 63 18.83 4.94 2.22
N GLU A 64 19.84 4.36 1.56
CA GLU A 64 20.35 3.02 1.80
C GLU A 64 20.80 2.84 3.26
N GLU A 65 21.60 3.76 3.77
CA GLU A 65 22.09 3.74 5.16
C GLU A 65 20.94 3.72 6.16
N LEU A 66 19.99 4.65 6.03
CA LEU A 66 18.83 4.72 6.92
C LEU A 66 17.95 3.47 6.86
N PHE A 67 17.70 2.94 5.68
CA PHE A 67 16.91 1.72 5.52
C PHE A 67 17.64 0.50 6.09
N SER A 68 18.96 0.40 5.91
CA SER A 68 19.75 -0.68 6.50
C SER A 68 19.66 -0.65 8.02
N GLU A 69 19.82 0.52 8.65
CA GLU A 69 19.69 0.68 10.10
C GLU A 69 18.31 0.29 10.62
N VAL A 70 17.24 0.69 9.93
CA VAL A 70 15.86 0.33 10.30
C VAL A 70 15.63 -1.18 10.20
N ILE A 71 16.11 -1.82 9.14
CA ILE A 71 15.99 -3.26 8.92
C ILE A 71 16.75 -4.02 10.01
N ASP A 72 18.01 -3.66 10.23
CA ASP A 72 18.87 -4.34 11.22
C ASP A 72 18.31 -4.21 12.64
N TYR A 73 17.85 -3.01 13.01
CA TYR A 73 17.18 -2.79 14.27
C TYR A 73 15.92 -3.65 14.42
N SER A 74 15.09 -3.69 13.39
CA SER A 74 13.80 -4.40 13.44
C SER A 74 13.99 -5.90 13.63
N PHE A 75 14.90 -6.52 12.90
CA PHE A 75 15.19 -7.95 13.05
C PHE A 75 15.94 -8.29 14.34
N ALA A 76 16.91 -7.47 14.77
CA ALA A 76 17.63 -7.69 16.01
C ALA A 76 16.71 -7.63 17.25
N ASN A 77 15.60 -6.90 17.17
CA ASN A 77 14.67 -6.71 18.29
C ASN A 77 13.32 -7.41 18.09
N ASN A 78 13.15 -8.24 17.06
CA ASN A 78 11.88 -8.89 16.70
C ASN A 78 10.70 -7.92 16.61
N LYS A 79 10.88 -6.79 15.90
CA LYS A 79 9.85 -5.75 15.78
C LYS A 79 9.42 -5.58 14.33
N TYR A 80 8.17 -5.17 14.14
CA TYR A 80 7.60 -4.74 12.87
C TYR A 80 7.53 -5.82 11.77
N TRP A 81 7.87 -7.08 12.08
CA TRP A 81 7.85 -8.17 11.12
C TRP A 81 6.80 -9.22 11.47
N ALA A 82 5.82 -9.40 10.60
CA ALA A 82 4.92 -10.55 10.61
C ALA A 82 5.64 -11.73 9.94
N SER A 83 5.94 -12.79 10.68
CA SER A 83 6.85 -13.86 10.23
C SER A 83 6.15 -14.93 9.39
N THR A 84 4.84 -15.02 9.47
CA THR A 84 4.00 -15.97 8.72
C THR A 84 2.91 -15.26 7.94
N ALA A 85 2.33 -15.96 6.96
CA ALA A 85 1.19 -15.46 6.21
C ALA A 85 -0.01 -15.18 7.12
N ASP A 86 -0.26 -16.04 8.10
CA ASP A 86 -1.35 -15.86 9.06
C ASP A 86 -1.14 -14.63 9.95
N GLU A 87 0.07 -14.40 10.41
CA GLU A 87 0.40 -13.16 11.14
C GLU A 87 0.21 -11.93 10.27
N TRP A 88 0.59 -12.00 8.99
CA TRP A 88 0.39 -10.90 8.06
C TRP A 88 -1.11 -10.60 7.82
N ILE A 89 -1.95 -11.62 7.69
CA ILE A 89 -3.39 -11.40 7.54
C ILE A 89 -3.99 -10.79 8.82
N LYS A 90 -3.50 -11.20 10.00
CA LYS A 90 -3.92 -10.65 11.30
C LYS A 90 -3.64 -9.16 11.47
N ILE A 91 -2.68 -8.59 10.73
CA ILE A 91 -2.45 -7.15 10.71
C ILE A 91 -3.71 -6.37 10.27
N TRP A 92 -4.52 -6.97 9.42
CA TRP A 92 -5.68 -6.35 8.78
C TRP A 92 -7.02 -6.70 9.45
N ILE A 93 -6.99 -7.06 10.70
CA ILE A 93 -8.16 -7.14 11.58
C ILE A 93 -7.98 -6.16 12.74
N SER A 94 -9.10 -5.83 13.42
CA SER A 94 -9.07 -4.87 14.52
C SER A 94 -8.20 -5.38 15.66
N ASP A 95 -7.07 -4.78 15.80
CA ASP A 95 -6.18 -4.89 16.93
C ASP A 95 -5.44 -3.57 16.99
N ASN A 96 -5.96 -2.65 17.76
CA ASN A 96 -5.29 -1.38 18.01
C ASN A 96 -3.98 -1.68 18.74
N ASP A 97 -2.96 -0.87 18.54
CA ASP A 97 -1.58 -1.11 18.99
C ASP A 97 -0.86 -2.22 18.22
N ASN A 98 -1.07 -2.23 16.91
CA ASN A 98 -0.49 -3.19 16.00
C ASN A 98 1.04 -3.15 16.04
N LYS A 99 1.64 -4.22 16.52
CA LYS A 99 3.11 -4.37 16.67
C LYS A 99 3.88 -4.44 15.35
N TYR A 100 3.17 -4.48 14.22
CA TYR A 100 3.76 -4.69 12.89
C TYR A 100 3.92 -3.41 12.08
N HIS A 101 3.34 -2.28 12.51
CA HIS A 101 3.52 -1.01 11.81
C HIS A 101 4.61 -0.16 12.47
N ILE A 102 5.52 0.38 11.68
CA ILE A 102 6.53 1.34 12.16
C ILE A 102 5.86 2.66 12.55
N PHE A 103 4.90 3.10 11.71
CA PHE A 103 4.07 4.26 12.01
C PHE A 103 2.69 4.12 11.37
N GLU A 104 1.64 4.43 12.12
CA GLU A 104 0.26 4.26 11.69
C GLU A 104 -0.64 5.39 12.20
N ILE A 105 -1.76 5.59 11.51
CA ILE A 105 -2.88 6.36 12.02
C ILE A 105 -3.80 5.37 12.71
N GLN A 106 -4.05 5.62 14.00
CA GLN A 106 -4.92 4.75 14.82
C GLN A 106 -6.39 5.15 14.67
N TYR A 107 -7.24 4.13 14.55
CA TYR A 107 -8.68 4.24 14.47
C TYR A 107 -9.34 3.40 15.55
N ILE A 108 -10.58 3.73 15.90
CA ILE A 108 -11.37 2.99 16.88
C ILE A 108 -12.78 2.72 16.35
N ALA A 109 -13.43 1.69 16.87
CA ALA A 109 -14.82 1.36 16.56
C ALA A 109 -15.78 2.34 17.24
N ALA A 110 -15.78 3.60 16.80
CA ALA A 110 -16.66 4.64 17.30
C ALA A 110 -17.05 5.61 16.19
N LYS A 111 -18.22 6.25 16.33
CA LYS A 111 -18.79 7.14 15.32
C LYS A 111 -17.82 8.24 14.90
N ASN A 112 -17.51 8.29 13.61
CA ASN A 112 -16.57 9.21 12.96
C ASN A 112 -15.08 9.05 13.35
N TYR A 113 -14.73 7.97 14.06
CA TYR A 113 -13.33 7.67 14.42
C TYR A 113 -12.80 6.40 13.76
N GLY A 114 -13.60 5.74 12.91
CA GLY A 114 -13.18 4.62 12.11
C GLY A 114 -12.41 5.02 10.85
N ASN A 115 -11.72 4.06 10.25
CA ASN A 115 -10.90 4.24 9.07
C ASN A 115 -11.76 4.57 7.82
N PRO A 116 -11.63 5.77 7.23
CA PRO A 116 -12.45 6.19 6.09
C PRO A 116 -12.07 5.46 4.77
N MET A 117 -10.94 4.78 4.70
CA MET A 117 -10.52 4.03 3.52
C MET A 117 -11.49 2.91 3.18
N VAL A 118 -12.11 2.29 4.18
CA VAL A 118 -13.12 1.25 4.00
C VAL A 118 -14.28 1.76 3.14
N PHE A 119 -14.73 2.97 3.40
CA PHE A 119 -15.83 3.60 2.68
C PHE A 119 -15.54 3.80 1.19
N ASN A 120 -14.27 3.99 0.82
CA ASN A 120 -13.87 4.19 -0.57
C ASN A 120 -13.49 2.89 -1.29
N SER A 121 -13.11 1.84 -0.56
CA SER A 121 -12.57 0.59 -1.12
C SER A 121 -13.60 -0.54 -1.21
N VAL A 122 -14.70 -0.46 -0.46
CA VAL A 122 -15.77 -1.47 -0.51
C VAL A 122 -16.95 -0.95 -1.33
N PRO A 123 -17.43 -1.71 -2.32
CA PRO A 123 -18.56 -1.31 -3.15
C PRO A 123 -19.86 -1.24 -2.35
N ALA A 124 -20.89 -0.73 -2.99
CA ALA A 124 -22.24 -0.82 -2.45
C ALA A 124 -22.65 -2.30 -2.36
N VAL A 125 -22.61 -2.84 -1.15
CA VAL A 125 -23.12 -4.15 -0.81
C VAL A 125 -24.35 -3.98 0.07
N ASN A 126 -25.30 -4.87 -0.08
CA ASN A 126 -26.53 -4.86 0.70
C ASN A 126 -26.36 -5.59 2.04
N ASP A 127 -27.40 -5.54 2.87
CA ASP A 127 -27.40 -6.10 4.21
C ASP A 127 -27.20 -7.63 4.23
N SER A 128 -27.38 -8.32 3.10
CA SER A 128 -27.13 -9.77 3.01
C SER A 128 -25.65 -10.13 3.07
N TYR A 129 -24.76 -9.22 2.67
CA TYR A 129 -23.30 -9.42 2.77
C TYR A 129 -22.72 -8.82 4.06
N THR A 130 -23.30 -7.74 4.54
CA THR A 130 -22.85 -7.04 5.74
C THR A 130 -24.08 -6.53 6.51
N LYS A 131 -24.00 -6.42 7.84
CA LYS A 131 -25.06 -5.76 8.63
C LYS A 131 -25.16 -4.25 8.36
N ILE A 132 -24.23 -3.70 7.59
CA ILE A 132 -24.14 -2.28 7.32
C ILE A 132 -24.17 -2.06 5.81
N GLN A 133 -25.09 -1.22 5.36
CA GLN A 133 -25.14 -0.82 3.97
C GLN A 133 -23.90 0.00 3.60
N MET A 134 -23.05 -0.57 2.76
CA MET A 134 -21.91 0.10 2.18
C MET A 134 -22.35 0.82 0.90
N SER A 135 -21.90 2.05 0.72
CA SER A 135 -22.26 2.87 -0.45
C SER A 135 -21.04 3.49 -1.13
N GLY A 136 -19.87 3.09 -0.71
CA GLY A 136 -18.61 3.49 -1.35
C GLY A 136 -18.45 2.78 -2.68
N ASN A 137 -17.54 3.20 -3.47
CA ASN A 137 -17.01 2.50 -4.62
C ASN A 137 -16.18 3.43 -5.51
N ARG A 138 -15.03 3.81 -5.01
CA ARG A 138 -14.14 4.72 -5.74
C ARG A 138 -12.78 4.09 -6.01
N ILE A 139 -12.48 2.97 -5.35
CA ILE A 139 -11.19 2.28 -5.47
C ILE A 139 -11.47 0.82 -5.81
N TRP A 140 -11.25 0.45 -7.07
CA TRP A 140 -11.36 -0.93 -7.55
C TRP A 140 -10.01 -1.61 -7.61
N CYS A 141 -10.01 -2.93 -7.47
CA CYS A 141 -8.84 -3.72 -7.80
C CYS A 141 -8.65 -3.72 -9.33
N GLU A 142 -7.48 -3.36 -9.78
CA GLU A 142 -7.14 -3.39 -11.19
C GLU A 142 -6.94 -4.84 -11.64
N ASN A 143 -7.52 -5.21 -12.79
CA ASN A 143 -7.56 -6.60 -13.29
C ASN A 143 -6.19 -7.29 -13.38
N GLN A 144 -5.13 -6.55 -13.66
CA GLN A 144 -3.78 -7.13 -13.67
C GLN A 144 -3.30 -7.50 -12.27
N LEU A 145 -3.61 -6.69 -11.26
CA LEU A 145 -3.28 -7.00 -9.86
C LEU A 145 -4.12 -8.16 -9.36
N ASP A 146 -5.41 -8.19 -9.70
CA ASP A 146 -6.29 -9.31 -9.42
C ASP A 146 -5.74 -10.61 -10.01
N GLY A 147 -5.37 -10.61 -11.29
CA GLY A 147 -4.79 -11.79 -11.96
C GLY A 147 -3.47 -12.27 -11.33
N ILE A 148 -2.68 -11.37 -10.72
CA ILE A 148 -1.47 -11.74 -9.99
C ILE A 148 -1.80 -12.44 -8.67
N PHE A 149 -2.82 -11.97 -7.94
CA PHE A 149 -3.22 -12.54 -6.65
C PHE A 149 -4.00 -13.84 -6.79
N LYS A 150 -4.89 -13.94 -7.78
CA LYS A 150 -5.82 -15.08 -7.91
C LYS A 150 -5.23 -16.28 -8.64
N GLN A 151 -3.91 -16.35 -8.78
CA GLN A 151 -3.25 -17.58 -9.24
C GLN A 151 -3.41 -18.69 -8.20
N THR A 152 -3.83 -19.87 -8.67
CA THR A 152 -4.06 -21.04 -7.81
C THR A 152 -3.08 -22.16 -8.17
N ASP A 153 -2.79 -23.00 -7.18
CA ASP A 153 -2.12 -24.27 -7.39
C ASP A 153 -3.07 -25.35 -7.94
N GLU A 154 -2.58 -26.58 -8.11
CA GLU A 154 -3.33 -27.73 -8.60
C GLU A 154 -4.49 -28.18 -7.68
N THR A 155 -4.51 -27.72 -6.43
CA THR A 155 -5.61 -27.97 -5.47
C THR A 155 -6.70 -26.91 -5.52
N GLY A 156 -6.47 -25.80 -6.26
CA GLY A 156 -7.33 -24.63 -6.31
C GLY A 156 -7.07 -23.62 -5.20
N ALA A 157 -6.04 -23.82 -4.36
CA ALA A 157 -5.65 -22.87 -3.32
C ALA A 157 -4.84 -21.72 -3.90
N PHE A 158 -5.04 -20.51 -3.40
CA PHE A 158 -4.26 -19.35 -3.83
C PHE A 158 -2.78 -19.53 -3.48
N ILE A 159 -1.90 -19.38 -4.49
CA ILE A 159 -0.45 -19.47 -4.33
C ILE A 159 0.03 -18.35 -3.42
N ASP A 160 -0.38 -17.08 -3.72
CA ASP A 160 -0.09 -15.95 -2.84
C ASP A 160 -1.11 -15.90 -1.69
N LYS A 161 -0.68 -16.30 -0.51
CA LYS A 161 -1.52 -16.40 0.68
C LYS A 161 -2.05 -15.05 1.19
N ARG A 162 -1.53 -13.93 0.67
CA ARG A 162 -2.06 -12.59 0.95
C ARG A 162 -3.37 -12.32 0.24
N CYS A 163 -3.72 -13.12 -0.77
CA CYS A 163 -4.93 -12.92 -1.57
C CYS A 163 -6.18 -12.74 -0.68
N ALA A 164 -6.44 -13.70 0.20
CA ALA A 164 -7.61 -13.68 1.08
C ALA A 164 -7.70 -12.47 2.03
N GLY A 165 -6.54 -11.87 2.37
CA GLY A 165 -6.48 -10.66 3.22
C GLY A 165 -6.52 -9.35 2.45
N THR A 166 -6.36 -9.40 1.12
CA THR A 166 -6.19 -8.20 0.27
C THR A 166 -7.39 -7.94 -0.63
N ILE A 167 -7.91 -8.97 -1.30
CA ILE A 167 -8.95 -8.87 -2.34
C ILE A 167 -10.12 -9.80 -1.97
N ASN A 168 -11.35 -9.40 -2.30
CA ASN A 168 -12.49 -10.30 -2.15
C ASN A 168 -12.32 -11.53 -3.06
N THR A 169 -12.66 -12.67 -2.51
CA THR A 169 -12.63 -13.96 -3.18
C THR A 169 -14.03 -14.53 -3.28
N SER A 170 -14.19 -15.71 -3.89
CA SER A 170 -15.46 -16.44 -3.91
C SER A 170 -16.01 -16.81 -2.53
N GLU A 171 -15.20 -16.66 -1.49
CA GLU A 171 -15.60 -16.86 -0.09
C GLU A 171 -16.27 -15.62 0.52
N PHE A 172 -16.26 -14.48 -0.16
CA PHE A 172 -17.07 -13.33 0.21
C PHE A 172 -18.51 -13.59 -0.25
N VAL A 173 -19.28 -14.18 0.63
CA VAL A 173 -20.65 -14.66 0.37
C VAL A 173 -21.66 -13.93 1.27
N ASP A 174 -22.92 -13.92 0.84
CA ASP A 174 -24.03 -13.46 1.67
C ASP A 174 -24.45 -14.50 2.74
N GLU A 175 -25.54 -14.23 3.45
CA GLU A 175 -26.07 -15.12 4.49
C GLU A 175 -26.50 -16.49 3.94
N ASP A 176 -26.94 -16.54 2.69
CA ASP A 176 -27.35 -17.76 1.99
C ASP A 176 -26.18 -18.50 1.33
N GLY A 177 -24.96 -17.97 1.41
CA GLY A 177 -23.76 -18.53 0.82
C GLY A 177 -23.57 -18.15 -0.66
N THR A 178 -24.30 -17.14 -1.17
CA THR A 178 -24.18 -16.67 -2.55
C THR A 178 -22.96 -15.76 -2.68
N PRO A 179 -21.99 -16.04 -3.59
CA PRO A 179 -20.82 -15.19 -3.79
C PRO A 179 -21.19 -13.81 -4.35
N TYR A 180 -20.44 -12.78 -3.90
CA TYR A 180 -20.53 -11.45 -4.48
C TYR A 180 -19.95 -11.44 -5.90
N THR A 181 -20.72 -10.94 -6.87
CA THR A 181 -20.36 -10.92 -8.30
C THR A 181 -20.15 -9.52 -8.87
N GLY A 182 -20.13 -8.49 -8.04
CA GLY A 182 -20.07 -7.09 -8.47
C GLY A 182 -18.67 -6.57 -8.85
N GLY A 183 -17.68 -7.44 -8.94
CA GLY A 183 -16.28 -7.10 -9.26
C GLY A 183 -15.34 -7.14 -8.05
N ASP A 184 -14.04 -7.00 -8.32
CA ASP A 184 -13.02 -7.16 -7.30
C ASP A 184 -12.76 -5.84 -6.54
N PHE A 185 -12.68 -5.95 -5.24
CA PHE A 185 -12.42 -4.83 -4.34
C PHE A 185 -11.47 -5.22 -3.21
N PHE A 186 -10.89 -4.22 -2.54
CA PHE A 186 -9.91 -4.46 -1.49
C PHE A 186 -10.54 -4.72 -0.13
N LEU A 187 -10.14 -5.82 0.51
CA LEU A 187 -10.54 -6.22 1.86
C LEU A 187 -9.59 -5.74 2.95
N LYS A 188 -8.41 -5.24 2.60
CA LYS A 188 -7.33 -5.00 3.57
C LYS A 188 -7.78 -4.19 4.78
N PHE A 189 -8.53 -3.12 4.57
CA PHE A 189 -9.08 -2.27 5.65
C PHE A 189 -10.53 -2.58 6.01
N PHE A 190 -11.13 -3.56 5.34
CA PHE A 190 -12.50 -3.96 5.59
C PHE A 190 -12.53 -5.15 6.54
N GLU A 191 -12.84 -4.90 7.80
CA GLU A 191 -13.05 -5.96 8.78
C GLU A 191 -14.46 -6.52 8.64
N HIS A 192 -14.56 -7.73 8.16
CA HIS A 192 -15.80 -8.41 7.85
C HIS A 192 -15.84 -9.78 8.51
N LYS A 193 -17.05 -10.22 8.91
CA LYS A 193 -17.27 -11.54 9.56
C LYS A 193 -16.60 -12.70 8.81
N MET A 194 -16.66 -12.69 7.47
CA MET A 194 -16.04 -13.75 6.66
C MET A 194 -14.51 -13.73 6.77
N LYS A 195 -13.88 -12.55 6.71
CA LYS A 195 -12.43 -12.42 6.91
C LYS A 195 -12.00 -12.90 8.29
N ARG A 196 -12.76 -12.56 9.32
CA ARG A 196 -12.49 -13.02 10.69
C ARG A 196 -12.68 -14.53 10.82
N LYS A 197 -13.75 -15.08 10.25
CA LYS A 197 -14.00 -16.52 10.23
C LYS A 197 -12.90 -17.31 9.54
N LEU A 198 -12.41 -16.84 8.39
CA LEU A 198 -11.26 -17.44 7.69
C LEU A 198 -10.00 -17.50 8.56
N LEU A 199 -9.84 -16.53 9.44
CA LEU A 199 -8.69 -16.40 10.34
C LEU A 199 -8.91 -17.08 11.70
N GLY A 200 -10.10 -17.67 11.94
CA GLY A 200 -10.45 -18.31 13.20
C GLY A 200 -10.73 -17.34 14.35
N TYR A 201 -11.16 -16.10 14.06
CA TYR A 201 -11.55 -15.11 15.05
C TYR A 201 -13.06 -15.06 15.26
N GLU A 202 -13.45 -14.60 16.45
CA GLU A 202 -14.86 -14.33 16.73
C GLU A 202 -15.41 -13.19 15.87
N ASP A 203 -16.71 -13.23 15.62
CA ASP A 203 -17.44 -12.19 14.89
C ASP A 203 -17.48 -10.89 15.71
N ILE A 204 -17.27 -9.75 15.04
CA ILE A 204 -17.34 -8.41 15.63
C ILE A 204 -18.50 -7.56 15.06
N ASP A 205 -19.36 -8.16 14.27
CA ASP A 205 -20.44 -7.42 13.60
C ASP A 205 -21.29 -6.57 14.56
N ASP A 206 -21.44 -7.02 15.82
CA ASP A 206 -22.17 -6.26 16.83
C ASP A 206 -21.41 -5.01 17.33
N GLN A 207 -20.11 -4.94 17.10
CA GLN A 207 -19.28 -3.76 17.45
C GLN A 207 -19.29 -2.71 16.35
N ILE A 208 -19.55 -3.11 15.10
CA ILE A 208 -19.55 -2.22 13.94
C ILE A 208 -20.99 -1.83 13.61
N ALA A 209 -21.46 -0.78 14.29
CA ALA A 209 -22.82 -0.30 14.13
C ALA A 209 -23.05 0.63 12.93
N ASP A 210 -21.98 1.13 12.30
CA ASP A 210 -22.02 2.08 11.20
C ASP A 210 -20.75 1.98 10.34
N ARG A 211 -20.84 2.34 9.07
CA ARG A 211 -19.73 2.38 8.10
C ARG A 211 -18.54 3.27 8.52
N THR A 212 -18.71 4.10 9.53
CA THR A 212 -17.66 4.96 10.08
C THR A 212 -16.95 4.36 11.30
N TYR A 213 -17.23 3.10 11.64
CA TYR A 213 -16.76 2.44 12.87
C TYR A 213 -15.63 1.44 12.62
N PHE A 214 -15.13 1.27 11.40
CA PHE A 214 -14.10 0.28 11.11
C PHE A 214 -12.77 0.64 11.78
N PRO A 215 -12.26 -0.17 12.73
CA PRO A 215 -11.16 0.21 13.60
C PRO A 215 -9.78 -0.16 13.07
N ILE A 216 -9.65 -0.70 11.86
CA ILE A 216 -8.34 -1.11 11.33
C ILE A 216 -7.46 0.12 11.11
N ASN A 217 -6.28 0.13 11.75
CA ASN A 217 -5.30 1.19 11.62
C ASN A 217 -4.75 1.32 10.19
N TYR A 218 -4.42 2.55 9.78
CA TYR A 218 -3.84 2.80 8.47
C TYR A 218 -2.32 2.95 8.58
N PRO A 219 -1.53 2.05 7.99
CA PRO A 219 -0.09 2.14 8.01
C PRO A 219 0.42 3.28 7.13
N LEU A 220 1.21 4.15 7.70
CA LEU A 220 1.99 5.13 6.95
C LEU A 220 3.35 4.58 6.56
N ILE A 221 3.91 3.73 7.43
CA ILE A 221 5.21 3.09 7.20
C ILE A 221 5.17 1.68 7.80
N ARG A 222 5.50 0.69 6.98
CA ARG A 222 5.71 -0.71 7.38
C ARG A 222 7.14 -1.15 7.08
N LEU A 223 7.62 -2.17 7.80
CA LEU A 223 8.95 -2.70 7.57
C LEU A 223 9.13 -3.25 6.14
N GLU A 224 8.10 -3.89 5.59
CA GLU A 224 8.12 -4.44 4.23
C GLU A 224 8.34 -3.35 3.17
N ASP A 225 7.77 -2.17 3.37
CA ASP A 225 8.01 -1.04 2.46
C ASP A 225 9.48 -0.59 2.53
N VAL A 226 10.04 -0.50 3.74
CA VAL A 226 11.46 -0.18 3.94
C VAL A 226 12.36 -1.25 3.30
N MET A 227 12.05 -2.54 3.49
CA MET A 227 12.80 -3.66 2.90
C MET A 227 12.80 -3.60 1.37
N LEU A 228 11.64 -3.31 0.77
CA LEU A 228 11.52 -3.26 -0.69
C LEU A 228 12.14 -1.98 -1.28
N MET A 229 12.09 -0.85 -0.57
CA MET A 229 12.83 0.36 -0.97
C MET A 229 14.35 0.16 -0.87
N TYR A 230 14.82 -0.52 0.18
CA TYR A 230 16.22 -0.92 0.29
C TYR A 230 16.66 -1.83 -0.85
N ALA A 231 15.87 -2.88 -1.14
CA ALA A 231 16.15 -3.81 -2.22
C ALA A 231 16.23 -3.12 -3.59
N GLU A 232 15.37 -2.14 -3.86
CA GLU A 232 15.41 -1.34 -5.08
C GLU A 232 16.72 -0.57 -5.24
N ILE A 233 17.31 -0.09 -4.15
CA ILE A 233 18.57 0.68 -4.18
C ILE A 233 19.76 -0.24 -4.41
N VAL A 234 19.86 -1.34 -3.65
CA VAL A 234 21.06 -2.19 -3.61
C VAL A 234 21.09 -3.26 -4.70
N GLY A 235 19.93 -3.57 -5.30
CA GLY A 235 19.84 -4.56 -6.39
C GLY A 235 19.81 -6.03 -5.92
N PRO A 236 20.08 -6.98 -6.85
CA PRO A 236 19.86 -8.42 -6.63
C PRO A 236 20.94 -9.09 -5.76
N THR A 237 21.95 -8.38 -5.33
CA THR A 237 23.07 -8.96 -4.57
C THR A 237 22.86 -8.89 -3.06
N GLY A 238 23.31 -9.93 -2.33
CA GLY A 238 23.35 -9.95 -0.88
C GLY A 238 22.00 -9.65 -0.22
N LYS A 239 21.99 -8.67 0.67
CA LYS A 239 20.85 -8.30 1.52
C LYS A 239 19.61 -7.83 0.72
N GLY A 240 19.78 -7.24 -0.48
CA GLY A 240 18.64 -6.79 -1.29
C GLY A 240 17.74 -7.93 -1.72
N LYS A 241 18.31 -8.98 -2.32
CA LYS A 241 17.56 -10.19 -2.71
C LYS A 241 16.99 -10.93 -1.50
N GLU A 242 17.75 -10.98 -0.38
CA GLU A 242 17.27 -11.57 0.87
C GLU A 242 15.99 -10.90 1.37
N MET A 243 15.92 -9.57 1.35
CA MET A 243 14.73 -8.82 1.80
C MET A 243 13.50 -9.13 0.95
N VAL A 244 13.65 -9.17 -0.37
CA VAL A 244 12.55 -9.55 -1.28
C VAL A 244 12.11 -11.00 -1.00
N ASN A 245 13.05 -11.93 -0.89
CA ASN A 245 12.75 -13.34 -0.64
C ASN A 245 12.07 -13.59 0.70
N LYS A 246 12.41 -12.85 1.76
CA LYS A 246 11.68 -12.92 3.05
C LYS A 246 10.20 -12.61 2.87
N ILE A 247 9.86 -11.58 2.11
CA ILE A 247 8.47 -11.18 1.85
C ILE A 247 7.76 -12.23 1.01
N ARG A 248 8.40 -12.69 -0.08
CA ARG A 248 7.85 -13.69 -0.99
C ARG A 248 7.58 -15.03 -0.31
N THR A 249 8.58 -15.58 0.38
CA THR A 249 8.46 -16.89 1.03
C THR A 249 7.45 -16.86 2.18
N ARG A 250 7.36 -15.76 2.94
CA ARG A 250 6.28 -15.56 3.91
C ARG A 250 4.89 -15.66 3.25
N ALA A 251 4.75 -15.09 2.06
CA ALA A 251 3.51 -15.12 1.29
C ALA A 251 3.23 -16.47 0.58
N GLY A 252 4.12 -17.45 0.68
CA GLY A 252 4.00 -18.74 0.02
C GLY A 252 4.52 -18.76 -1.42
N LEU A 253 5.18 -17.69 -1.87
CA LEU A 253 5.78 -17.61 -3.19
C LEU A 253 7.22 -18.15 -3.15
N ASP A 254 7.68 -18.68 -4.29
CA ASP A 254 9.07 -19.11 -4.46
C ASP A 254 10.04 -17.93 -4.29
N ALA A 255 11.24 -18.23 -3.79
CA ALA A 255 12.34 -17.27 -3.80
C ALA A 255 12.74 -16.92 -5.23
N LEU A 256 13.33 -15.74 -5.41
CA LEU A 256 13.88 -15.33 -6.69
C LEU A 256 15.12 -16.18 -7.05
N ASP A 257 15.29 -16.45 -8.34
CA ASP A 257 16.42 -17.22 -8.88
C ASP A 257 17.77 -16.64 -8.44
N ASP A 258 18.75 -17.52 -8.28
CA ASP A 258 20.07 -17.10 -7.82
C ASP A 258 20.84 -16.28 -8.87
N ASP A 259 20.56 -16.50 -10.14
CA ASP A 259 21.14 -15.83 -11.30
C ASP A 259 20.26 -14.71 -11.88
N ILE A 260 19.29 -14.22 -11.11
CA ILE A 260 18.40 -13.15 -11.57
C ILE A 260 19.19 -11.91 -12.00
N THR A 261 18.89 -11.41 -13.21
CA THR A 261 19.49 -10.19 -13.71
C THR A 261 19.04 -8.95 -12.96
N ILE A 262 19.80 -7.85 -13.05
CA ILE A 262 19.43 -6.56 -12.42
C ILE A 262 18.06 -6.08 -12.91
N GLU A 263 17.79 -6.20 -14.22
CA GLU A 263 16.52 -5.76 -14.81
C GLU A 263 15.35 -6.60 -14.30
N ASN A 264 15.45 -7.94 -14.35
CA ASN A 264 14.42 -8.84 -13.86
C ASN A 264 14.19 -8.69 -12.33
N PHE A 265 15.24 -8.37 -11.60
CA PHE A 265 15.14 -8.08 -10.18
C PHE A 265 14.35 -6.80 -9.91
N ALA A 266 14.62 -5.72 -10.66
CA ALA A 266 13.87 -4.47 -10.52
C ALA A 266 12.37 -4.66 -10.80
N ASP A 267 12.03 -5.44 -11.82
CA ASP A 267 10.63 -5.80 -12.12
C ASP A 267 10.03 -6.67 -11.02
N SER A 268 10.79 -7.60 -10.46
CA SER A 268 10.36 -8.45 -9.34
C SER A 268 10.07 -7.62 -8.08
N VAL A 269 10.91 -6.62 -7.78
CA VAL A 269 10.68 -5.69 -6.67
C VAL A 269 9.41 -4.86 -6.91
N ASP A 270 9.19 -4.37 -8.13
CA ASP A 270 7.99 -3.60 -8.48
C ASP A 270 6.71 -4.44 -8.31
N ILE A 271 6.73 -5.69 -8.80
CA ILE A 271 5.60 -6.62 -8.65
C ILE A 271 5.36 -6.93 -7.16
N GLU A 272 6.43 -7.18 -6.41
CA GLU A 272 6.32 -7.49 -4.99
C GLU A 272 5.78 -6.30 -4.19
N ARG A 273 6.19 -5.06 -4.51
CA ARG A 273 5.61 -3.84 -3.94
C ARG A 273 4.12 -3.72 -4.24
N ARG A 274 3.70 -4.05 -5.47
CA ARG A 274 2.27 -4.03 -5.84
C ARG A 274 1.45 -5.04 -5.03
N ARG A 275 1.98 -6.24 -4.78
CA ARG A 275 1.33 -7.28 -3.97
C ARG A 275 1.27 -6.87 -2.51
N GLU A 276 2.43 -6.54 -1.94
CA GLU A 276 2.58 -6.30 -0.51
C GLU A 276 1.85 -5.04 -0.05
N LEU A 277 1.93 -3.96 -0.84
CA LEU A 277 1.43 -2.63 -0.49
C LEU A 277 0.13 -2.28 -1.22
N ALA A 278 -0.59 -3.27 -1.75
CA ALA A 278 -1.88 -3.06 -2.40
C ALA A 278 -2.84 -2.30 -1.50
N SER A 279 -3.54 -1.31 -2.04
CA SER A 279 -4.47 -0.40 -1.36
C SER A 279 -3.88 0.54 -0.27
N GLU A 280 -2.57 0.58 -0.08
CA GLU A 280 -1.92 1.45 0.91
C GLU A 280 -1.51 2.84 0.35
N GLY A 281 -1.97 3.20 -0.84
CA GLY A 281 -1.77 4.54 -1.42
C GLY A 281 -0.35 4.83 -1.96
N ILE A 282 0.55 3.85 -2.00
CA ILE A 282 1.97 4.05 -2.33
C ILE A 282 2.26 4.01 -3.83
N ARG A 283 1.48 3.24 -4.60
CA ARG A 283 1.77 2.94 -6.02
C ARG A 283 2.03 4.16 -6.89
N TRP A 284 1.23 5.21 -6.76
CA TRP A 284 1.39 6.43 -7.54
C TRP A 284 2.75 7.08 -7.30
N HIS A 285 3.16 7.19 -6.05
CA HIS A 285 4.44 7.79 -5.68
C HIS A 285 5.63 6.99 -6.21
N ASP A 286 5.54 5.65 -6.18
CA ASP A 286 6.56 4.78 -6.78
C ASP A 286 6.68 5.02 -8.29
N LEU A 287 5.56 5.02 -9.01
CA LEU A 287 5.55 5.23 -10.46
C LEU A 287 6.11 6.61 -10.85
N VAL A 288 5.79 7.65 -10.08
CA VAL A 288 6.32 9.00 -10.33
C VAL A 288 7.83 9.03 -10.12
N ARG A 289 8.32 8.63 -8.93
CA ARG A 289 9.75 8.70 -8.62
C ARG A 289 10.62 7.82 -9.54
N GLN A 290 10.05 6.72 -10.04
CA GLN A 290 10.70 5.83 -11.02
C GLN A 290 10.54 6.32 -12.47
N ASN A 291 9.81 7.41 -12.70
CA ASN A 291 9.47 7.95 -14.03
C ASN A 291 8.77 6.93 -14.96
N ARG A 292 7.95 6.06 -14.39
CA ARG A 292 7.24 4.97 -15.10
C ARG A 292 5.75 5.26 -15.29
N TYR A 293 5.21 6.29 -14.67
CA TYR A 293 3.76 6.57 -14.62
C TYR A 293 3.13 6.72 -16.01
N VAL A 294 3.81 7.36 -16.97
CA VAL A 294 3.25 7.55 -18.31
C VAL A 294 2.95 6.21 -18.97
N GLY A 295 3.95 5.36 -19.12
CA GLY A 295 3.80 4.05 -19.77
C GLY A 295 2.78 3.17 -19.05
N VAL A 296 2.89 3.06 -17.73
CA VAL A 296 2.00 2.19 -16.92
C VAL A 296 0.55 2.65 -17.01
N LEU A 297 0.26 3.96 -16.91
CA LEU A 297 -1.10 4.46 -17.02
C LEU A 297 -1.66 4.35 -18.43
N GLN A 298 -0.86 4.65 -19.45
CA GLN A 298 -1.29 4.48 -20.84
C GLN A 298 -1.68 3.03 -21.12
N ASP A 299 -0.85 2.08 -20.70
CA ASP A 299 -1.12 0.65 -20.86
C ASP A 299 -2.36 0.21 -20.05
N MET A 300 -2.54 0.74 -18.84
CA MET A 300 -3.72 0.46 -18.03
C MET A 300 -5.00 0.92 -18.73
N PHE A 301 -5.06 2.14 -19.26
CA PHE A 301 -6.23 2.64 -19.98
C PHE A 301 -6.52 1.83 -21.23
N LYS A 302 -5.50 1.45 -22.00
CA LYS A 302 -5.65 0.59 -23.18
C LYS A 302 -6.20 -0.79 -22.81
N ARG A 303 -5.67 -1.43 -21.77
CA ARG A 303 -6.18 -2.73 -21.29
C ARG A 303 -7.62 -2.62 -20.81
N ASN A 304 -7.93 -1.64 -19.97
CA ASN A 304 -9.28 -1.46 -19.41
C ASN A 304 -10.32 -1.07 -20.47
N GLY A 305 -9.89 -0.51 -21.59
CA GLY A 305 -10.72 -0.17 -22.75
C GLY A 305 -10.88 -1.29 -23.78
N SER A 306 -10.16 -2.42 -23.60
CA SER A 306 -10.15 -3.54 -24.56
C SER A 306 -10.54 -4.85 -23.87
N ASP A 307 -10.94 -5.84 -24.69
CA ASP A 307 -11.09 -7.22 -24.23
C ASP A 307 -9.74 -7.97 -24.20
N ALA A 308 -9.77 -9.25 -23.81
CA ALA A 308 -8.59 -10.11 -23.73
C ALA A 308 -7.88 -10.32 -25.08
N ASN A 309 -8.54 -10.08 -26.20
CA ASN A 309 -7.99 -10.20 -27.55
C ASN A 309 -7.47 -8.86 -28.10
N GLY A 310 -7.51 -7.80 -27.27
CA GLY A 310 -7.10 -6.45 -27.66
C GLY A 310 -8.12 -5.68 -28.49
N VAL A 311 -9.36 -6.17 -28.63
CA VAL A 311 -10.44 -5.47 -29.31
C VAL A 311 -10.99 -4.39 -28.38
N ILE A 312 -11.06 -3.15 -28.88
CA ILE A 312 -11.58 -2.02 -28.10
C ILE A 312 -13.07 -2.20 -27.85
N THR A 313 -13.44 -2.39 -26.59
CA THR A 313 -14.83 -2.59 -26.13
C THR A 313 -15.40 -1.38 -25.41
N LYS A 314 -14.55 -0.52 -24.87
CA LYS A 314 -14.88 0.73 -24.16
C LYS A 314 -14.03 1.88 -24.72
N PRO A 315 -14.39 2.45 -25.87
CA PRO A 315 -13.58 3.48 -26.53
C PRO A 315 -13.28 4.68 -25.64
N GLU A 316 -14.24 5.12 -24.83
CA GLU A 316 -14.10 6.25 -23.91
C GLU A 316 -13.02 6.01 -22.84
N THR A 317 -12.89 4.78 -22.34
CA THR A 317 -11.82 4.39 -21.41
C THR A 317 -10.48 4.24 -22.14
N TYR A 318 -10.50 3.60 -23.31
CA TYR A 318 -9.30 3.38 -24.10
C TYR A 318 -8.62 4.72 -24.44
N GLU A 319 -9.38 5.69 -24.96
CA GLU A 319 -8.86 6.98 -25.41
C GLU A 319 -8.23 7.83 -24.30
N LEU A 320 -8.51 7.56 -23.01
CA LEU A 320 -7.91 8.26 -21.89
C LEU A 320 -6.37 8.15 -21.87
N TYR A 321 -5.78 7.12 -22.54
CA TYR A 321 -4.32 7.03 -22.62
C TYR A 321 -3.67 8.26 -23.27
N LYS A 322 -4.39 8.96 -24.16
CA LYS A 322 -3.89 10.16 -24.84
C LYS A 322 -3.73 11.37 -23.90
N LEU A 323 -4.48 11.37 -22.79
CA LEU A 323 -4.43 12.43 -21.79
C LEU A 323 -3.24 12.29 -20.84
N VAL A 324 -2.63 11.10 -20.78
CA VAL A 324 -1.48 10.85 -19.91
C VAL A 324 -0.20 11.33 -20.61
N THR A 325 0.39 12.37 -20.05
CA THR A 325 1.61 13.00 -20.55
C THR A 325 2.72 13.02 -19.47
N LYS A 326 3.90 13.47 -19.85
CA LYS A 326 5.01 13.68 -18.91
C LYS A 326 4.74 14.72 -17.82
N ASP A 327 3.72 15.54 -17.98
CA ASP A 327 3.33 16.56 -17.00
C ASP A 327 2.22 16.05 -16.04
N SER A 328 1.67 14.83 -16.27
CA SER A 328 0.58 14.24 -15.50
C SER A 328 0.96 13.79 -14.08
N TYR A 329 2.22 13.95 -13.65
CA TYR A 329 2.65 13.67 -12.27
C TYR A 329 2.17 14.72 -11.26
N ILE A 330 1.77 15.90 -11.72
CA ILE A 330 1.14 16.94 -10.92
C ILE A 330 -0.31 17.10 -11.36
N TYR A 331 -1.20 17.39 -10.42
CA TYR A 331 -2.60 17.69 -10.70
C TYR A 331 -2.78 19.16 -11.08
N PRO A 332 -3.84 19.51 -11.85
CA PRO A 332 -4.17 20.91 -12.09
C PRO A 332 -4.58 21.60 -10.79
N ILE A 333 -4.25 22.89 -10.68
CA ILE A 333 -4.82 23.72 -9.62
C ILE A 333 -6.33 23.85 -9.90
N PRO A 334 -7.22 23.54 -8.95
CA PRO A 334 -8.66 23.61 -9.17
C PRO A 334 -9.12 25.00 -9.64
N ASP A 335 -10.02 25.03 -10.61
CA ASP A 335 -10.55 26.29 -11.17
C ASP A 335 -11.12 27.22 -10.10
N SER A 336 -11.71 26.66 -9.05
CA SER A 336 -12.19 27.44 -7.91
C SER A 336 -11.09 28.21 -7.21
N GLN A 337 -9.87 27.68 -7.16
CA GLN A 337 -8.71 28.35 -6.59
C GLN A 337 -8.11 29.37 -7.55
N MET A 338 -8.07 29.04 -8.85
CA MET A 338 -7.61 29.97 -9.88
C MET A 338 -8.45 31.25 -9.92
N LYS A 339 -9.74 31.16 -9.62
CA LYS A 339 -10.70 32.27 -9.61
C LYS A 339 -10.71 33.11 -8.32
N VAL A 340 -10.04 32.70 -7.26
CA VAL A 340 -9.98 33.46 -5.98
C VAL A 340 -9.35 34.83 -6.20
N LYS A 341 -8.28 34.88 -6.98
CA LYS A 341 -7.64 36.11 -7.41
C LYS A 341 -7.01 35.87 -8.78
N GLU A 342 -7.53 36.54 -9.79
CA GLU A 342 -7.03 36.44 -11.17
C GLU A 342 -5.55 36.83 -11.24
N GLY A 343 -4.73 35.98 -11.87
CA GLY A 343 -3.29 36.18 -12.01
C GLY A 343 -2.45 35.92 -10.74
N LEU A 344 -3.05 35.40 -9.65
CA LEU A 344 -2.28 35.04 -8.45
C LEU A 344 -1.44 33.78 -8.67
N TYR A 345 -1.97 32.84 -9.42
CA TYR A 345 -1.33 31.57 -9.76
C TYR A 345 -1.29 31.35 -11.27
N GLU A 346 -0.21 30.76 -11.73
CA GLU A 346 -0.17 30.14 -13.04
C GLU A 346 -0.60 28.68 -12.90
N GLN A 347 -1.35 28.17 -13.89
CA GLN A 347 -1.74 26.77 -13.89
C GLN A 347 -0.51 25.85 -14.02
N ASN A 348 -0.58 24.67 -13.44
CA ASN A 348 0.47 23.68 -13.59
C ASN A 348 0.65 23.31 -15.06
N LYS A 349 1.91 23.06 -15.45
CA LYS A 349 2.26 22.71 -16.81
C LYS A 349 1.48 21.49 -17.29
N GLY A 350 0.97 21.55 -18.51
CA GLY A 350 0.16 20.49 -19.11
C GLY A 350 -1.36 20.68 -18.96
N TYR A 351 -1.81 21.74 -18.27
CA TYR A 351 -3.23 22.04 -18.02
C TYR A 351 -3.67 23.46 -18.43
N ASN A 352 -2.88 24.11 -19.26
CA ASN A 352 -3.18 25.44 -19.83
C ASN A 352 -4.06 25.34 -21.08
#